data_25e94bc7deb5554890f039ffea9cc9be
#
_entry.id   25e94bc7deb5554890f039ffea9cc9be
#
_cell.length_a   1.000
_cell.length_b   1.000
_cell.length_c   1.000
_cell.angle_alpha   90.00
_cell.angle_beta   90.00
_cell.angle_gamma   90.00
#
_symmetry.space_group_name_H-M   'P 1'
#
loop_
_entity.id
_entity.type
_entity.pdbx_description
1 polymer ?
#
loop_
_entity_poly.entity_id
_entity_poly.type
_entity_poly.pdbx_seq_one_letter_code
_entity_poly.pdbx_strand_id
1 'polypeptide(L)'
;PVGLLSGGQRQALTLLMATMVPPDLLLLDEHTAALDPGTADKVLKLTQEIIEKNHTTCLMVTHNMQQALSMGNRTLMMDDGKIVLDVEGKERENMTVTDLLEKFHTKAGKDLDNDRILLSMEK
;
A
#
# COMPACT_ATOMS: atom_id res chain seq x y z
N PRO A 1 -20.69 2.33 -22.96
CA PRO A 1 -19.30 1.99 -23.31
C PRO A 1 -18.32 2.46 -22.24
N VAL A 2 -17.26 1.72 -22.07
CA VAL A 2 -16.23 1.97 -21.05
C VAL A 2 -15.63 3.38 -21.17
N GLY A 3 -15.53 3.92 -22.36
CA GLY A 3 -14.99 5.26 -22.61
C GLY A 3 -15.81 6.40 -22.01
N LEU A 4 -17.06 6.15 -21.62
CA LEU A 4 -17.94 7.15 -21.01
C LEU A 4 -17.90 7.11 -19.47
N LEU A 5 -17.22 6.14 -18.88
CA LEU A 5 -17.11 6.00 -17.43
C LEU A 5 -16.12 6.98 -16.84
N SER A 6 -16.35 7.43 -15.60
CA SER A 6 -15.39 8.19 -14.83
C SER A 6 -14.17 7.33 -14.48
N GLY A 7 -13.05 7.95 -14.07
CA GLY A 7 -11.85 7.24 -13.63
C GLY A 7 -12.14 6.24 -12.52
N GLY A 8 -12.95 6.62 -11.52
CA GLY A 8 -13.35 5.74 -10.42
C GLY A 8 -14.21 4.58 -10.88
N GLN A 9 -15.14 4.83 -11.79
CA GLN A 9 -15.99 3.78 -12.35
C GLN A 9 -15.17 2.79 -13.18
N ARG A 10 -14.19 3.26 -13.93
CA ARG A 10 -13.27 2.40 -14.67
C ARG A 10 -12.46 1.50 -13.73
N GLN A 11 -11.95 2.06 -12.64
CA GLN A 11 -11.19 1.29 -11.64
C GLN A 11 -12.09 0.24 -10.97
N ALA A 12 -13.30 0.60 -10.63
CA ALA A 12 -14.27 -0.34 -10.03
C ALA A 12 -14.59 -1.48 -11.01
N LEU A 13 -14.83 -1.16 -12.28
CA LEU A 13 -15.11 -2.17 -13.31
C LEU A 13 -13.91 -3.10 -13.53
N THR A 14 -12.69 -2.53 -13.62
CA THR A 14 -11.47 -3.30 -13.78
C THR A 14 -11.28 -4.26 -12.60
N LEU A 15 -11.49 -3.78 -11.37
CA LEU A 15 -11.37 -4.58 -10.17
C LEU A 15 -12.39 -5.73 -10.15
N LEU A 16 -13.66 -5.45 -10.50
CA LEU A 16 -14.69 -6.47 -10.59
C LEU A 16 -14.34 -7.53 -11.63
N MET A 17 -13.87 -7.12 -12.81
CA MET A 17 -13.46 -8.05 -13.86
C MET A 17 -12.29 -8.93 -13.42
N ALA A 18 -11.31 -8.36 -12.75
CA ALA A 18 -10.15 -9.09 -12.25
C ALA A 18 -10.51 -10.12 -11.16
N THR A 19 -11.63 -9.90 -10.45
CA THR A 19 -12.06 -10.75 -9.34
C THR A 19 -13.29 -11.60 -9.64
N MET A 20 -13.80 -11.60 -10.86
CA MET A 20 -14.91 -12.49 -11.28
C MET A 20 -14.54 -13.96 -11.09
N VAL A 21 -13.31 -14.32 -11.43
CA VAL A 21 -12.72 -15.59 -11.04
C VAL A 21 -11.65 -15.23 -10.00
N PRO A 22 -11.90 -15.49 -8.70
CA PRO A 22 -10.98 -15.01 -7.66
C PRO A 22 -9.55 -15.53 -7.87
N PRO A 23 -8.56 -14.63 -8.01
CA PRO A 23 -7.17 -15.04 -8.15
C PRO A 23 -6.58 -15.51 -6.82
N ASP A 24 -5.52 -16.32 -6.86
CA ASP A 24 -4.78 -16.68 -5.66
C ASP A 24 -4.08 -15.48 -5.03
N LEU A 25 -3.66 -14.52 -5.85
CA LEU A 25 -3.02 -13.29 -5.43
C LEU A 25 -3.49 -12.14 -6.31
N LEU A 26 -3.99 -11.08 -5.69
CA LEU A 26 -4.36 -9.84 -6.36
C LEU A 26 -3.29 -8.78 -6.11
N LEU A 27 -2.73 -8.23 -7.17
CA LEU A 27 -1.74 -7.15 -7.09
C LEU A 27 -2.39 -5.84 -7.50
N LEU A 28 -2.32 -4.83 -6.63
CA LEU A 28 -2.85 -3.49 -6.87
C LEU A 28 -1.72 -2.48 -6.69
N ASP A 29 -1.36 -1.80 -7.77
CA ASP A 29 -0.27 -0.82 -7.76
C ASP A 29 -0.83 0.57 -7.94
N GLU A 30 -0.95 1.33 -6.84
CA GLU A 30 -1.42 2.71 -6.80
C GLU A 30 -2.71 2.95 -7.58
N HIS A 31 -3.65 2.02 -7.49
CA HIS A 31 -4.86 2.02 -8.32
C HIS A 31 -5.82 3.20 -8.07
N THR A 32 -5.60 3.99 -7.04
CA THR A 32 -6.39 5.19 -6.74
C THR A 32 -5.60 6.50 -6.89
N ALA A 33 -4.34 6.44 -7.33
CA ALA A 33 -3.44 7.61 -7.34
C ALA A 33 -3.92 8.75 -8.23
N ALA A 34 -4.59 8.44 -9.34
CA ALA A 34 -5.09 9.43 -10.30
C ALA A 34 -6.51 9.92 -9.98
N LEU A 35 -7.13 9.44 -8.89
CA LEU A 35 -8.50 9.76 -8.54
C LEU A 35 -8.56 10.89 -7.50
N ASP A 36 -9.66 11.65 -7.51
CA ASP A 36 -9.93 12.60 -6.44
C ASP A 36 -10.18 11.85 -5.12
N PRO A 37 -9.97 12.52 -3.95
CA PRO A 37 -10.06 11.82 -2.65
C PRO A 37 -11.40 11.12 -2.38
N GLY A 38 -12.52 11.73 -2.76
CA GLY A 38 -13.83 11.13 -2.55
C GLY A 38 -14.05 9.87 -3.38
N THR A 39 -13.62 9.90 -4.64
CA THR A 39 -13.70 8.74 -5.53
C THR A 39 -12.71 7.65 -5.11
N ALA A 40 -11.51 8.03 -4.71
CA ALA A 40 -10.51 7.12 -4.19
C ALA A 40 -11.02 6.34 -2.98
N ASP A 41 -11.67 7.01 -2.02
CA ASP A 41 -12.26 6.36 -0.84
C ASP A 41 -13.30 5.32 -1.22
N LYS A 42 -14.15 5.63 -2.20
CA LYS A 42 -15.16 4.68 -2.68
C LYS A 42 -14.53 3.45 -3.31
N VAL A 43 -13.50 3.65 -4.13
CA VAL A 43 -12.76 2.54 -4.77
C VAL A 43 -12.05 1.68 -3.74
N LEU A 44 -11.45 2.29 -2.71
CA LEU A 44 -10.79 1.56 -1.63
C LEU A 44 -11.78 0.73 -0.82
N LYS A 45 -12.95 1.26 -0.51
CA LYS A 45 -14.02 0.50 0.18
C LYS A 45 -14.47 -0.69 -0.64
N LEU A 46 -14.69 -0.48 -1.93
CA LEU A 46 -15.07 -1.57 -2.84
C LEU A 46 -13.96 -2.63 -2.92
N THR A 47 -12.71 -2.22 -3.00
CA THR A 47 -11.56 -3.12 -2.99
C THR A 47 -11.56 -3.99 -1.74
N GLN A 48 -11.74 -3.38 -0.58
CA GLN A 48 -11.75 -4.09 0.70
C GLN A 48 -12.91 -5.08 0.78
N GLU A 49 -14.11 -4.68 0.36
CA GLU A 49 -15.29 -5.54 0.34
C GLU A 49 -15.09 -6.77 -0.54
N ILE A 50 -14.53 -6.58 -1.73
CA ILE A 50 -14.27 -7.68 -2.68
C ILE A 50 -13.24 -8.65 -2.11
N ILE A 51 -12.16 -8.14 -1.53
CA ILE A 51 -11.09 -8.95 -0.93
C ILE A 51 -11.64 -9.78 0.24
N GLU A 52 -12.40 -9.16 1.12
CA GLU A 52 -13.01 -9.85 2.27
C GLU A 52 -14.03 -10.90 1.84
N LYS A 53 -14.87 -10.57 0.87
CA LYS A 53 -15.91 -11.49 0.35
C LYS A 53 -15.30 -12.74 -0.26
N ASN A 54 -14.21 -12.59 -1.01
CA ASN A 54 -13.58 -13.68 -1.75
C ASN A 54 -12.42 -14.32 -1.00
N HIS A 55 -12.08 -13.82 0.20
CA HIS A 55 -10.91 -14.26 0.97
C HIS A 55 -9.63 -14.25 0.13
N THR A 56 -9.47 -13.23 -0.72
CA THR A 56 -8.35 -13.11 -1.65
C THR A 56 -7.13 -12.54 -0.93
N THR A 57 -5.98 -13.15 -1.16
CA THR A 57 -4.70 -12.54 -0.74
C THR A 57 -4.40 -11.38 -1.68
N CYS A 58 -4.15 -10.21 -1.10
CA CYS A 58 -3.91 -8.98 -1.87
C CYS A 58 -2.63 -8.30 -1.41
N LEU A 59 -1.84 -7.88 -2.37
CA LEU A 59 -0.69 -6.99 -2.15
C LEU A 59 -1.00 -5.66 -2.83
N MET A 60 -1.13 -4.60 -2.02
CA MET A 60 -1.43 -3.26 -2.52
C MET A 60 -0.24 -2.34 -2.31
N VAL A 61 0.18 -1.66 -3.36
CA VAL A 61 1.25 -0.66 -3.32
C VAL A 61 0.63 0.73 -3.33
N THR A 62 1.02 1.56 -2.37
CA THR A 62 0.54 2.95 -2.27
C THR A 62 1.63 3.85 -1.69
N HIS A 63 1.63 5.13 -2.12
CA HIS A 63 2.43 6.18 -1.49
C HIS A 63 1.67 6.93 -0.41
N ASN A 64 0.39 6.64 -0.23
CA ASN A 64 -0.45 7.26 0.79
C ASN A 64 -0.29 6.49 2.11
N MET A 65 0.34 7.12 3.10
CA MET A 65 0.63 6.49 4.40
C MET A 65 -0.63 6.11 5.16
N GLN A 66 -1.69 6.91 5.06
CA GLN A 66 -2.95 6.62 5.74
C GLN A 66 -3.62 5.38 5.13
N GLN A 67 -3.62 5.25 3.81
CA GLN A 67 -4.11 4.05 3.15
C GLN A 67 -3.29 2.82 3.56
N ALA A 68 -1.96 2.96 3.64
CA ALA A 68 -1.07 1.87 4.04
C ALA A 68 -1.38 1.36 5.44
N LEU A 69 -1.83 2.23 6.35
CA LEU A 69 -2.20 1.83 7.71
C LEU A 69 -3.64 1.33 7.84
N SER A 70 -4.55 1.80 6.98
CA SER A 70 -5.98 1.47 7.10
C SER A 70 -6.42 0.27 6.25
N MET A 71 -5.71 -0.02 5.18
CA MET A 71 -6.05 -1.12 4.27
C MET A 71 -5.31 -2.39 4.63
N GLY A 72 -6.01 -3.53 4.50
CA GLY A 72 -5.43 -4.83 4.80
C GLY A 72 -5.11 -5.03 6.29
N ASN A 73 -4.25 -5.98 6.58
CA ASN A 73 -3.91 -6.36 7.97
C ASN A 73 -2.41 -6.26 8.29
N ARG A 74 -1.59 -5.97 7.29
CA ARG A 74 -0.12 -5.88 7.46
C ARG A 74 0.41 -4.76 6.58
N THR A 75 1.32 -3.96 7.12
CA THR A 75 1.95 -2.86 6.38
C THR A 75 3.44 -3.10 6.29
N LEU A 76 3.94 -3.09 5.06
CA LEU A 76 5.36 -3.17 4.75
C LEU A 76 5.82 -1.83 4.20
N MET A 77 6.97 -1.36 4.66
CA MET A 77 7.58 -0.16 4.15
C MET A 77 8.90 -0.51 3.50
N MET A 78 9.09 -0.05 2.27
CA MET A 78 10.29 -0.39 1.50
C MET A 78 11.10 0.85 1.18
N ASP A 79 12.42 0.70 1.19
CA ASP A 79 13.36 1.72 0.78
C ASP A 79 14.57 1.04 0.15
N ASP A 80 14.99 1.53 -1.02
CA ASP A 80 16.14 1.03 -1.77
C ASP A 80 16.12 -0.50 -1.94
N GLY A 81 14.96 -1.03 -2.31
CA GLY A 81 14.77 -2.47 -2.56
C GLY A 81 14.74 -3.34 -1.32
N LYS A 82 14.71 -2.75 -0.13
CA LYS A 82 14.68 -3.47 1.15
C LYS A 82 13.44 -3.15 1.95
N ILE A 83 12.97 -4.12 2.74
CA ILE A 83 11.90 -3.91 3.70
C ILE A 83 12.52 -3.27 4.95
N VAL A 84 12.16 -2.01 5.20
CA VAL A 84 12.67 -1.26 6.36
C VAL A 84 11.71 -1.26 7.53
N LEU A 85 10.44 -1.60 7.30
CA LEU A 85 9.43 -1.67 8.35
C LEU A 85 8.40 -2.74 7.98
N ASP A 86 7.99 -3.54 8.98
CA ASP A 86 6.96 -4.57 8.86
C ASP A 86 6.14 -4.55 10.14
N VAL A 87 4.88 -4.15 10.05
CA VAL A 87 3.98 -4.05 11.20
C VAL A 87 2.65 -4.74 10.92
N GLU A 88 2.15 -5.45 11.93
CA GLU A 88 0.86 -6.12 11.88
C GLU A 88 0.24 -6.21 13.28
N GLY A 89 -1.02 -6.62 13.37
CA GLY A 89 -1.72 -6.82 14.62
C GLY A 89 -1.89 -5.55 15.44
N LYS A 90 -1.74 -5.67 16.75
CA LYS A 90 -1.97 -4.56 17.69
C LYS A 90 -0.99 -3.42 17.52
N GLU A 91 0.25 -3.71 17.18
CA GLU A 91 1.27 -2.69 16.92
C GLU A 91 0.80 -1.77 15.78
N ARG A 92 0.28 -2.35 14.71
CA ARG A 92 -0.25 -1.60 13.57
C ARG A 92 -1.53 -0.83 13.92
N GLU A 93 -2.43 -1.43 14.67
CA GLU A 93 -3.69 -0.80 15.08
C GLU A 93 -3.48 0.48 15.90
N ASN A 94 -2.44 0.49 16.73
CA ASN A 94 -2.10 1.61 17.59
C ASN A 94 -1.18 2.64 16.92
N MET A 95 -0.79 2.40 15.67
CA MET A 95 0.17 3.24 14.95
C MET A 95 -0.54 4.37 14.20
N THR A 96 0.02 5.58 14.29
CA THR A 96 -0.41 6.74 13.49
C THR A 96 0.52 6.93 12.30
N VAL A 97 0.11 7.79 11.36
CA VAL A 97 0.97 8.17 10.23
C VAL A 97 2.28 8.79 10.72
N THR A 98 2.21 9.60 11.77
CA THR A 98 3.40 10.21 12.40
C THR A 98 4.35 9.14 12.92
N ASP A 99 3.84 8.14 13.63
CA ASP A 99 4.64 7.00 14.13
C ASP A 99 5.31 6.24 12.99
N LEU A 100 4.57 6.01 11.91
CA LEU A 100 5.06 5.31 10.73
C LEU A 100 6.22 6.06 10.08
N LEU A 101 6.07 7.38 9.90
CA LEU A 101 7.12 8.23 9.34
C LEU A 101 8.36 8.30 10.22
N GLU A 102 8.19 8.41 11.52
CA GLU A 102 9.31 8.42 12.48
C GLU A 102 10.12 7.11 12.41
N LYS A 103 9.44 5.97 12.40
CA LYS A 103 10.10 4.67 12.28
C LYS A 103 10.82 4.51 10.95
N PHE A 104 10.21 4.97 9.87
CA PHE A 104 10.82 4.96 8.56
C PHE A 104 12.11 5.79 8.52
N HIS A 105 12.06 7.03 8.98
CA HIS A 105 13.21 7.93 9.01
C HIS A 105 14.35 7.38 9.89
N THR A 106 14.02 6.79 11.02
CA THR A 106 15.01 6.20 11.92
C THR A 106 15.74 5.04 11.25
N LYS A 107 15.01 4.13 10.60
CA LYS A 107 15.61 2.97 9.94
C LYS A 107 16.37 3.35 8.67
N ALA A 108 15.78 4.18 7.83
CA ALA A 108 16.43 4.67 6.62
C ALA A 108 17.69 5.48 6.94
N GLY A 109 17.62 6.32 7.99
CA GLY A 109 18.77 7.07 8.47
C GLY A 109 19.92 6.18 8.94
N LYS A 110 19.63 5.11 9.67
CA LYS A 110 20.64 4.15 10.13
C LYS A 110 21.30 3.44 8.95
N ASP A 111 20.53 3.03 7.96
CA ASP A 111 21.07 2.36 6.77
C ASP A 111 21.98 3.31 5.99
N LEU A 112 21.58 4.58 5.83
CA LEU A 112 22.41 5.59 5.19
C LEU A 112 23.72 5.83 5.96
N ASP A 113 23.66 5.92 7.28
CA ASP A 113 24.84 6.10 8.11
C ASP A 113 25.80 4.92 8.01
N ASN A 114 25.27 3.70 7.98
CA ASN A 114 26.07 2.49 7.79
C ASN A 114 26.75 2.49 6.42
N ASP A 115 26.06 2.87 5.36
CA ASP A 115 26.59 2.98 4.01
C ASP A 115 27.73 4.02 3.95
N ARG A 116 27.55 5.16 4.61
CA ARG A 116 28.58 6.20 4.71
C ARG A 116 29.83 5.71 5.42
N ILE A 117 29.65 4.96 6.50
CA ILE A 117 30.77 4.38 7.26
C ILE A 117 31.52 3.38 6.38
N LEU A 118 30.82 2.51 5.67
CA LEU A 118 31.43 1.55 4.74
C LEU A 118 32.22 2.24 3.64
N LEU A 119 31.66 3.29 3.03
CA LEU A 119 32.34 4.06 2.00
C LEU A 119 33.58 4.77 2.53
N SER A 120 33.53 5.25 3.77
CA SER A 120 34.69 5.87 4.43
C SER A 120 35.79 4.87 4.71
N MET A 121 35.47 3.62 5.01
CA MET A 121 36.45 2.56 5.28
C MET A 121 37.14 2.06 4.02
N GLU A 122 36.51 2.16 2.86
CA GLU A 122 37.08 1.76 1.57
C GLU A 122 38.08 2.76 1.01
N LYS A 123 38.13 3.95 1.56
CA LYS A 123 39.07 4.97 1.18
C LYS A 123 40.37 4.85 1.96
#